data_e43ddff8b237f01cc26cfdf2b465b6ce
#
_entry.id   e43ddff8b237f01cc26cfdf2b465b6ce
#
_cell.length_a   1.000
_cell.length_b   1.000
_cell.length_c   1.000
_cell.angle_alpha   90.00
_cell.angle_beta   90.00
_cell.angle_gamma   90.00
#
_symmetry.space_group_name_H-M   'P 1'
#
loop_
_entity.id
_entity.type
_entity.pdbx_description
1 polymer ?
#
loop_
_entity_poly.entity_id
_entity_poly.type
_entity_poly.pdbx_seq_one_letter_code
_entity_poly.pdbx_strand_id
1 'polypeptide(L)'
;TAYRRQRQMCIRDRFKDNISMALTPMVITARMVKKDHPNARIVFIGPCAAKKLEANRKSVRSDVDFVLTFEELLGMFDAKEIDFKTLEADPADGMDEGSGFGRGFAVGGGVAAAVVEAIKHIDPDREILIEYGDGLKECRKMLAMAKAGKRNGYLLEGMGCPGGCVAGAGTLRPVKESTASVERFKNAASSMSTTESPYLGRLKDVEEKC
;
A
#
# COMPACT_ATOMS: atom_id res chain seq x y z
N THR A 1 3.80 9.31 -28.81
CA THR A 1 4.40 9.36 -27.43
C THR A 1 4.15 10.69 -26.74
N ALA A 2 4.21 11.83 -27.40
CA ALA A 2 3.88 13.16 -26.84
C ALA A 2 2.40 13.27 -26.44
N TYR A 3 1.48 12.75 -27.24
CA TYR A 3 0.02 12.72 -26.97
C TYR A 3 -0.35 11.92 -25.72
N ARG A 4 0.40 10.88 -25.38
CA ARG A 4 0.19 10.08 -24.16
C ARG A 4 0.62 10.80 -22.89
N ARG A 5 1.73 11.55 -22.96
CA ARG A 5 2.21 12.40 -21.84
C ARG A 5 1.26 13.58 -21.58
N GLN A 6 0.76 14.23 -22.64
CA GLN A 6 -0.20 15.32 -22.52
C GLN A 6 -1.53 14.88 -21.89
N ARG A 7 -2.07 13.69 -22.25
CA ARG A 7 -3.29 13.16 -21.61
C ARG A 7 -3.09 12.82 -20.13
N GLN A 8 -1.93 12.32 -19.74
CA GLN A 8 -1.62 12.05 -18.32
C GLN A 8 -1.44 13.35 -17.53
N MET A 9 -0.83 14.38 -18.10
CA MET A 9 -0.75 15.71 -17.50
C MET A 9 -2.14 16.32 -17.30
N CYS A 10 -3.01 16.31 -18.31
CA CYS A 10 -4.37 16.87 -18.21
C CYS A 10 -5.25 16.21 -17.14
N ILE A 11 -5.11 14.91 -16.89
CA ILE A 11 -5.83 14.21 -15.80
C ILE A 11 -5.25 14.64 -14.46
N ARG A 12 -3.94 14.65 -14.31
CA ARG A 12 -3.25 15.04 -13.08
C ARG A 12 -3.54 16.49 -12.70
N ASP A 13 -3.50 17.41 -13.66
CA ASP A 13 -3.71 18.84 -13.40
C ASP A 13 -5.15 19.15 -12.99
N ARG A 14 -6.14 18.43 -13.54
CA ARG A 14 -7.56 18.65 -13.23
C ARG A 14 -7.99 18.09 -11.89
N PHE A 15 -7.38 17.00 -11.42
CA PHE A 15 -7.74 16.33 -10.19
C PHE A 15 -6.66 16.43 -9.11
N LYS A 16 -5.73 17.35 -9.27
CA LYS A 16 -4.61 17.51 -8.34
C LYS A 16 -5.10 17.66 -6.89
N ASP A 17 -6.15 18.45 -6.69
CA ASP A 17 -6.70 18.74 -5.38
C ASP A 17 -7.59 17.60 -4.82
N ASN A 18 -7.89 16.59 -5.65
CA ASN A 18 -8.68 15.43 -5.28
C ASN A 18 -7.83 14.16 -5.10
N ILE A 19 -6.52 14.25 -5.34
CA ILE A 19 -5.61 13.12 -5.15
C ILE A 19 -5.01 13.22 -3.75
N SER A 20 -5.13 12.13 -2.99
CA SER A 20 -4.44 12.05 -1.70
C SER A 20 -2.94 12.24 -1.89
N MET A 21 -2.36 13.17 -1.15
CA MET A 21 -0.92 13.41 -1.11
C MET A 21 -0.23 12.62 -0.01
N ALA A 22 -0.97 11.76 0.72
CA ALA A 22 -0.40 10.89 1.74
C ALA A 22 0.71 10.02 1.16
N LEU A 23 1.79 9.90 1.89
CA LEU A 23 2.90 9.03 1.53
C LEU A 23 2.44 7.56 1.56
N THR A 24 3.02 6.75 0.69
CA THR A 24 2.72 5.31 0.72
C THR A 24 3.30 4.67 1.98
N PRO A 25 2.73 3.55 2.47
CA PRO A 25 3.24 2.84 3.64
C PRO A 25 4.73 2.52 3.55
N MET A 26 5.22 2.15 2.36
CA MET A 26 6.64 1.92 2.12
C MET A 26 7.50 3.14 2.48
N VAL A 27 7.11 4.32 2.03
CA VAL A 27 7.89 5.56 2.24
C VAL A 27 7.77 6.04 3.68
N ILE A 28 6.56 6.02 4.25
CA ILE A 28 6.33 6.42 5.66
C ILE A 28 7.19 5.56 6.59
N THR A 29 7.09 4.24 6.47
CA THR A 29 7.87 3.31 7.31
C THR A 29 9.37 3.50 7.13
N ALA A 30 9.84 3.66 5.89
CA ALA A 30 11.24 3.92 5.61
C ALA A 30 11.76 5.18 6.31
N ARG A 31 10.99 6.27 6.27
CA ARG A 31 11.34 7.53 6.95
C ARG A 31 11.35 7.37 8.47
N MET A 32 10.36 6.67 9.03
CA MET A 32 10.30 6.40 10.47
C MET A 32 11.53 5.61 10.94
N VAL A 33 11.88 4.54 10.23
CA VAL A 33 13.08 3.73 10.54
C VAL A 33 14.35 4.55 10.42
N LYS A 34 14.52 5.33 9.35
CA LYS A 34 15.72 6.18 9.16
C LYS A 34 15.80 7.32 10.18
N LYS A 35 14.66 7.75 10.75
CA LYS A 35 14.68 8.73 11.85
C LYS A 35 15.29 8.15 13.12
N ASP A 36 14.94 6.91 13.46
CA ASP A 36 15.46 6.23 14.63
C ASP A 36 16.88 5.66 14.38
N HIS A 37 17.13 5.24 13.15
CA HIS A 37 18.36 4.62 12.70
C HIS A 37 18.89 5.29 11.42
N PRO A 38 19.55 6.46 11.51
CA PRO A 38 19.94 7.27 10.34
C PRO A 38 20.83 6.55 9.32
N ASN A 39 21.59 5.54 9.75
CA ASN A 39 22.46 4.73 8.90
C ASN A 39 21.81 3.44 8.38
N ALA A 40 20.53 3.18 8.70
CA ALA A 40 19.84 1.99 8.26
C ALA A 40 19.72 1.94 6.73
N ARG A 41 19.94 0.76 6.16
CA ARG A 41 19.61 0.45 4.78
C ARG A 41 18.19 -0.14 4.72
N ILE A 42 17.33 0.49 3.95
CA ILE A 42 15.93 0.10 3.84
C ILE A 42 15.72 -0.79 2.63
N VAL A 43 15.26 -2.00 2.88
CA VAL A 43 14.87 -2.97 1.85
C VAL A 43 13.36 -3.19 1.96
N PHE A 44 12.61 -2.81 0.93
CA PHE A 44 11.20 -3.13 0.84
C PHE A 44 11.02 -4.48 0.14
N ILE A 45 10.31 -5.39 0.78
CA ILE A 45 9.99 -6.72 0.23
C ILE A 45 8.48 -6.79 0.03
N GLY A 46 8.06 -7.12 -1.20
CA GLY A 46 6.62 -7.19 -1.49
C GLY A 46 6.32 -7.65 -2.92
N PRO A 47 5.05 -7.84 -3.27
CA PRO A 47 4.65 -8.43 -4.55
C PRO A 47 4.71 -7.45 -5.74
N CYS A 48 5.14 -6.21 -5.53
CA CYS A 48 4.87 -5.12 -6.47
C CYS A 48 6.12 -4.64 -7.23
N ALA A 49 6.21 -4.93 -8.53
CA ALA A 49 7.26 -4.40 -9.39
C ALA A 49 7.20 -2.86 -9.54
N ALA A 50 6.01 -2.24 -9.46
CA ALA A 50 5.86 -0.79 -9.54
C ALA A 50 6.52 -0.05 -8.34
N LYS A 51 6.70 -0.70 -7.21
CA LYS A 51 7.44 -0.16 -6.06
C LYS A 51 8.92 0.10 -6.37
N LYS A 52 9.53 -0.64 -7.30
CA LYS A 52 10.87 -0.34 -7.82
C LYS A 52 10.93 1.02 -8.50
N LEU A 53 9.91 1.36 -9.29
CA LEU A 53 9.80 2.67 -9.94
C LEU A 53 9.50 3.79 -8.94
N GLU A 54 8.70 3.49 -7.92
CA GLU A 54 8.38 4.45 -6.85
C GLU A 54 9.64 4.79 -6.05
N ALA A 55 10.40 3.80 -5.61
CA ALA A 55 11.65 4.00 -4.86
C ALA A 55 12.71 4.81 -5.65
N ASN A 56 12.68 4.76 -6.99
CA ASN A 56 13.57 5.54 -7.85
C ASN A 56 13.14 6.99 -8.08
N ARG A 57 11.98 7.43 -7.58
CA ARG A 57 11.54 8.83 -7.74
C ARG A 57 12.46 9.77 -6.96
N LYS A 58 12.70 10.96 -7.52
CA LYS A 58 13.57 11.98 -6.90
C LYS A 58 13.17 12.33 -5.46
N SER A 59 11.87 12.31 -5.16
CA SER A 59 11.32 12.66 -3.84
C SER A 59 11.46 11.56 -2.77
N VAL A 60 11.74 10.31 -3.15
CA VAL A 60 11.76 9.17 -2.22
C VAL A 60 13.00 8.26 -2.35
N ARG A 61 13.85 8.48 -3.35
CA ARG A 61 15.02 7.62 -3.61
C ARG A 61 16.06 7.58 -2.48
N SER A 62 16.01 8.55 -1.56
CA SER A 62 16.85 8.57 -0.35
C SER A 62 16.21 7.83 0.81
N ASP A 63 14.92 7.48 0.72
CA ASP A 63 14.19 6.85 1.80
C ASP A 63 14.29 5.32 1.72
N VAL A 64 14.19 4.74 0.50
CA VAL A 64 14.21 3.29 0.26
C VAL A 64 15.42 2.94 -0.61
N ASP A 65 16.31 2.10 -0.09
CA ASP A 65 17.56 1.73 -0.78
C ASP A 65 17.33 0.63 -1.81
N PHE A 66 16.53 -0.40 -1.48
CA PHE A 66 16.25 -1.55 -2.35
C PHE A 66 14.77 -1.94 -2.31
N VAL A 67 14.31 -2.52 -3.41
CA VAL A 67 12.99 -3.14 -3.51
C VAL A 67 13.15 -4.53 -4.11
N LEU A 68 12.73 -5.55 -3.37
CA LEU A 68 12.72 -6.95 -3.80
C LEU A 68 11.29 -7.43 -3.94
N THR A 69 11.04 -8.23 -4.97
CA THR A 69 9.79 -9.01 -5.05
C THR A 69 9.92 -10.29 -4.22
N PHE A 70 8.80 -10.94 -3.91
CA PHE A 70 8.84 -12.24 -3.23
C PHE A 70 9.54 -13.29 -4.07
N GLU A 71 9.39 -13.24 -5.39
CA GLU A 71 10.10 -14.14 -6.32
C GLU A 71 11.62 -13.94 -6.26
N GLU A 72 12.09 -12.69 -6.26
CA GLU A 72 13.52 -12.38 -6.13
C GLU A 72 14.08 -12.81 -4.78
N LEU A 73 13.32 -12.61 -3.70
CA LEU A 73 13.71 -13.04 -2.35
C LEU A 73 13.78 -14.57 -2.27
N LEU A 74 12.81 -15.28 -2.87
CA LEU A 74 12.83 -16.74 -2.92
C LEU A 74 14.09 -17.25 -3.63
N GLY A 75 14.47 -16.65 -4.77
CA GLY A 75 15.72 -16.99 -5.46
C GLY A 75 16.97 -16.76 -4.59
N MET A 76 16.97 -15.75 -3.72
CA MET A 76 18.06 -15.54 -2.76
C MET A 76 18.10 -16.64 -1.69
N PHE A 77 16.93 -17.09 -1.21
CA PHE A 77 16.84 -18.17 -0.24
C PHE A 77 17.28 -19.51 -0.84
N ASP A 78 16.86 -19.81 -2.08
CA ASP A 78 17.29 -21.00 -2.81
C ASP A 78 18.83 -20.99 -2.99
N ALA A 79 19.41 -19.85 -3.37
CA ALA A 79 20.86 -19.71 -3.53
C ALA A 79 21.65 -19.86 -2.22
N LYS A 80 20.99 -19.71 -1.06
CA LYS A 80 21.53 -19.90 0.27
C LYS A 80 21.13 -21.24 0.90
N GLU A 81 20.45 -22.08 0.14
CA GLU A 81 19.97 -23.41 0.59
C GLU A 81 19.09 -23.33 1.87
N ILE A 82 18.30 -22.25 2.01
CA ILE A 82 17.42 -22.05 3.14
C ILE A 82 16.12 -22.86 2.90
N ASP A 83 15.90 -23.87 3.72
CA ASP A 83 14.66 -24.66 3.70
C ASP A 83 13.68 -24.16 4.78
N PHE A 84 12.57 -23.57 4.33
CA PHE A 84 11.51 -23.06 5.20
C PHE A 84 10.87 -24.13 6.10
N LYS A 85 11.00 -25.43 5.72
CA LYS A 85 10.43 -26.53 6.52
C LYS A 85 11.24 -26.83 7.79
N THR A 86 12.51 -26.44 7.76
CA THR A 86 13.47 -26.66 8.87
C THR A 86 13.68 -25.42 9.72
N LEU A 87 13.15 -24.27 9.30
CA LEU A 87 13.23 -23.04 10.10
C LEU A 87 12.33 -23.12 11.32
N GLU A 88 12.93 -22.93 12.48
CA GLU A 88 12.19 -22.73 13.72
C GLU A 88 11.78 -21.24 13.80
N ALA A 89 10.49 -20.99 14.06
CA ALA A 89 10.00 -19.64 14.30
C ALA A 89 10.40 -19.21 15.72
N ASP A 90 11.11 -18.09 15.84
CA ASP A 90 11.31 -17.44 17.13
C ASP A 90 10.05 -16.63 17.48
N PRO A 91 9.38 -16.90 18.61
CA PRO A 91 8.23 -16.11 19.06
C PRO A 91 8.54 -14.61 19.21
N ALA A 92 9.81 -14.25 19.47
CA ALA A 92 10.25 -12.85 19.57
C ALA A 92 10.29 -12.14 18.21
N ASP A 93 10.32 -12.87 17.09
CA ASP A 93 10.31 -12.31 15.74
C ASP A 93 8.89 -11.95 15.25
N GLY A 94 7.87 -12.15 16.08
CA GLY A 94 6.49 -11.84 15.76
C GLY A 94 6.25 -10.35 15.53
N MET A 95 6.01 -9.94 14.28
CA MET A 95 5.57 -8.59 13.94
C MET A 95 4.05 -8.46 14.17
N ASP A 96 3.65 -8.09 15.38
CA ASP A 96 2.23 -8.01 15.76
C ASP A 96 1.67 -6.57 15.81
N GLU A 97 2.44 -5.57 15.42
CA GLU A 97 2.08 -4.16 15.58
C GLU A 97 1.18 -3.59 14.48
N GLY A 98 0.95 -4.34 13.39
CA GLY A 98 0.08 -3.91 12.30
C GLY A 98 -1.39 -4.07 12.63
N SER A 99 -2.19 -2.99 12.52
CA SER A 99 -3.65 -3.07 12.66
C SER A 99 -4.28 -3.97 11.60
N GLY A 100 -5.45 -4.55 11.91
CA GLY A 100 -6.18 -5.40 10.97
C GLY A 100 -6.49 -4.68 9.65
N PHE A 101 -6.97 -3.45 9.70
CA PHE A 101 -7.18 -2.66 8.49
C PHE A 101 -5.88 -2.37 7.74
N GLY A 102 -4.77 -2.11 8.44
CA GLY A 102 -3.46 -1.93 7.81
C GLY A 102 -2.97 -3.20 7.10
N ARG A 103 -3.10 -4.37 7.73
CA ARG A 103 -2.78 -5.68 7.14
C ARG A 103 -3.64 -5.97 5.90
N GLY A 104 -4.86 -5.45 5.85
CA GLY A 104 -5.80 -5.59 4.73
C GLY A 104 -5.44 -4.81 3.47
N PHE A 105 -4.49 -3.89 3.49
CA PHE A 105 -4.12 -3.04 2.35
C PHE A 105 -3.69 -3.83 1.09
N ALA A 106 -3.24 -5.06 1.26
CA ALA A 106 -2.80 -5.90 0.15
C ALA A 106 -3.94 -6.43 -0.73
N VAL A 107 -5.17 -6.39 -0.26
CA VAL A 107 -6.38 -6.83 -0.99
C VAL A 107 -7.11 -5.62 -1.55
N GLY A 108 -7.72 -5.74 -2.73
CA GLY A 108 -8.54 -4.68 -3.33
C GLY A 108 -9.67 -4.25 -2.39
N GLY A 109 -9.86 -2.94 -2.23
CA GLY A 109 -10.80 -2.35 -1.28
C GLY A 109 -10.26 -2.17 0.15
N GLY A 110 -9.09 -2.73 0.46
CA GLY A 110 -8.52 -2.70 1.81
C GLY A 110 -8.09 -1.31 2.28
N VAL A 111 -7.56 -0.50 1.37
CA VAL A 111 -7.16 0.89 1.69
C VAL A 111 -8.40 1.74 1.94
N ALA A 112 -9.42 1.66 1.06
CA ALA A 112 -10.65 2.40 1.26
C ALA A 112 -11.37 1.98 2.54
N ALA A 113 -11.38 0.69 2.89
CA ALA A 113 -11.96 0.21 4.14
C ALA A 113 -11.28 0.84 5.38
N ALA A 114 -9.95 0.94 5.36
CA ALA A 114 -9.20 1.60 6.43
C ALA A 114 -9.48 3.11 6.51
N VAL A 115 -9.59 3.78 5.35
CA VAL A 115 -9.94 5.22 5.29
C VAL A 115 -11.36 5.44 5.81
N VAL A 116 -12.31 4.59 5.44
CA VAL A 116 -13.69 4.66 5.94
C VAL A 116 -13.74 4.48 7.44
N GLU A 117 -13.01 3.51 7.97
CA GLU A 117 -12.93 3.31 9.42
C GLU A 117 -12.40 4.56 10.13
N ALA A 118 -11.32 5.14 9.63
CA ALA A 118 -10.77 6.37 10.19
C ALA A 118 -11.75 7.55 10.09
N ILE A 119 -12.48 7.71 8.96
CA ILE A 119 -13.51 8.75 8.83
C ILE A 119 -14.64 8.53 9.83
N LYS A 120 -15.12 7.29 9.99
CA LYS A 120 -16.16 6.94 10.94
C LYS A 120 -15.75 7.17 12.40
N HIS A 121 -14.47 7.04 12.69
CA HIS A 121 -13.94 7.38 14.01
C HIS A 121 -13.99 8.91 14.28
N ILE A 122 -13.74 9.72 13.24
CA ILE A 122 -13.76 11.20 13.35
C ILE A 122 -15.19 11.74 13.29
N ASP A 123 -16.02 11.21 12.40
CA ASP A 123 -17.38 11.63 12.11
C ASP A 123 -18.28 10.41 11.89
N PRO A 124 -18.84 9.83 12.97
CA PRO A 124 -19.62 8.59 12.91
C PRO A 124 -20.87 8.65 12.01
N ASP A 125 -21.48 9.83 11.90
CA ASP A 125 -22.72 10.03 11.16
C ASP A 125 -22.50 10.33 9.67
N ARG A 126 -21.26 10.50 9.25
CA ARG A 126 -20.92 10.83 7.87
C ARG A 126 -21.24 9.69 6.93
N GLU A 127 -22.08 9.95 5.94
CA GLU A 127 -22.28 9.04 4.82
C GLU A 127 -21.07 9.05 3.89
N ILE A 128 -20.55 7.86 3.55
CA ILE A 128 -19.36 7.71 2.72
C ILE A 128 -19.72 6.86 1.51
N LEU A 129 -19.68 7.47 0.34
CA LEU A 129 -19.86 6.80 -0.94
C LEU A 129 -18.49 6.32 -1.44
N ILE A 130 -18.40 5.05 -1.82
CA ILE A 130 -17.14 4.43 -2.23
C ILE A 130 -17.30 3.80 -3.61
N GLU A 131 -16.25 3.90 -4.42
CA GLU A 131 -16.11 3.12 -5.66
C GLU A 131 -14.68 2.59 -5.79
N TYR A 132 -14.58 1.36 -6.30
CA TYR A 132 -13.31 0.66 -6.49
C TYR A 132 -13.02 0.49 -7.98
N GLY A 133 -11.80 0.78 -8.40
CA GLY A 133 -11.28 0.41 -9.70
C GLY A 133 -10.34 -0.79 -9.54
N ASP A 134 -10.79 -1.97 -9.93
CA ASP A 134 -10.00 -3.20 -9.85
C ASP A 134 -9.32 -3.51 -11.19
N GLY A 135 -8.04 -3.20 -11.25
CA GLY A 135 -7.23 -3.23 -12.46
C GLY A 135 -7.31 -1.92 -13.28
N LEU A 136 -6.32 -1.72 -14.15
CA LEU A 136 -6.16 -0.46 -14.90
C LEU A 136 -7.36 -0.09 -15.79
N LYS A 137 -8.10 -1.07 -16.29
CA LYS A 137 -9.28 -0.84 -17.12
C LYS A 137 -10.42 -0.22 -16.31
N GLU A 138 -10.70 -0.79 -15.14
CA GLU A 138 -11.74 -0.29 -14.23
C GLU A 138 -11.33 1.06 -13.62
N CYS A 139 -10.07 1.24 -13.24
CA CYS A 139 -9.54 2.55 -12.81
C CYS A 139 -9.80 3.63 -13.87
N ARG A 140 -9.60 3.32 -15.15
CA ARG A 140 -9.88 4.29 -16.23
C ARG A 140 -11.35 4.65 -16.34
N LYS A 141 -12.25 3.67 -16.20
CA LYS A 141 -13.71 3.92 -16.21
C LYS A 141 -14.12 4.79 -15.03
N MET A 142 -13.67 4.43 -13.82
CA MET A 142 -13.93 5.19 -12.60
C MET A 142 -13.47 6.64 -12.73
N LEU A 143 -12.25 6.88 -13.20
CA LEU A 143 -11.73 8.23 -13.43
C LEU A 143 -12.48 9.00 -14.54
N ALA A 144 -12.97 8.30 -15.57
CA ALA A 144 -13.81 8.92 -16.59
C ALA A 144 -15.16 9.36 -16.03
N MET A 145 -15.77 8.57 -15.14
CA MET A 145 -17.01 8.91 -14.44
C MET A 145 -16.79 10.09 -13.47
N ALA A 146 -15.69 10.10 -12.72
CA ALA A 146 -15.32 11.22 -11.87
C ALA A 146 -15.12 12.50 -12.68
N LYS A 147 -14.43 12.41 -13.84
CA LYS A 147 -14.26 13.53 -14.75
C LYS A 147 -15.59 14.07 -15.29
N ALA A 148 -16.60 13.22 -15.47
CA ALA A 148 -17.94 13.60 -15.89
C ALA A 148 -18.82 14.15 -14.74
N GLY A 149 -18.26 14.32 -13.53
CA GLY A 149 -19.00 14.82 -12.35
C GLY A 149 -19.91 13.80 -11.69
N LYS A 150 -19.90 12.53 -12.14
CA LYS A 150 -20.80 11.49 -11.65
C LYS A 150 -20.34 10.83 -10.35
N ARG A 151 -19.20 11.25 -9.81
CA ARG A 151 -18.60 10.71 -8.60
C ARG A 151 -18.18 11.79 -7.60
N ASN A 152 -18.89 12.92 -7.61
CA ASN A 152 -18.66 13.96 -6.62
C ASN A 152 -19.00 13.43 -5.24
N GLY A 153 -18.13 13.67 -4.25
CA GLY A 153 -18.30 13.18 -2.88
C GLY A 153 -17.93 11.70 -2.65
N TYR A 154 -17.46 11.00 -3.68
CA TYR A 154 -17.02 9.61 -3.55
C TYR A 154 -15.56 9.51 -3.06
N LEU A 155 -15.30 8.53 -2.22
CA LEU A 155 -13.96 7.99 -2.01
C LEU A 155 -13.65 7.00 -3.13
N LEU A 156 -12.59 7.26 -3.89
CA LEU A 156 -12.22 6.43 -5.04
C LEU A 156 -10.89 5.71 -4.74
N GLU A 157 -10.94 4.38 -4.75
CA GLU A 157 -9.73 3.54 -4.68
C GLU A 157 -9.44 2.89 -6.02
N GLY A 158 -8.20 2.99 -6.50
CA GLY A 158 -7.78 2.33 -7.74
C GLY A 158 -6.59 1.41 -7.50
N MET A 159 -6.75 0.11 -7.80
CA MET A 159 -5.67 -0.87 -7.78
C MET A 159 -5.23 -1.21 -9.20
N GLY A 160 -3.92 -1.17 -9.45
CA GLY A 160 -3.37 -1.49 -10.78
C GLY A 160 -3.44 -2.97 -11.12
N CYS A 161 -3.37 -3.85 -10.11
CA CYS A 161 -3.47 -5.30 -10.24
C CYS A 161 -4.87 -5.77 -9.85
N PRO A 162 -5.58 -6.58 -10.67
CA PRO A 162 -6.88 -7.13 -10.32
C PRO A 162 -6.81 -8.02 -9.08
N GLY A 163 -7.57 -7.66 -8.03
CA GLY A 163 -7.53 -8.32 -6.72
C GLY A 163 -6.63 -7.62 -5.69
N GLY A 164 -5.92 -6.56 -6.08
CA GLY A 164 -5.00 -5.81 -5.22
C GLY A 164 -3.55 -6.27 -5.31
N CYS A 165 -2.74 -5.92 -4.33
CA CYS A 165 -1.31 -6.26 -4.28
C CYS A 165 -1.06 -7.77 -4.23
N VAL A 166 -1.98 -8.56 -3.71
CA VAL A 166 -1.93 -10.04 -3.73
C VAL A 166 -1.88 -10.64 -5.14
N ALA A 167 -2.23 -9.85 -6.17
CA ALA A 167 -2.11 -10.20 -7.58
C ALA A 167 -0.90 -9.53 -8.27
N GLY A 168 0.03 -8.99 -7.51
CA GLY A 168 1.23 -8.32 -8.03
C GLY A 168 2.14 -9.27 -8.81
N ALA A 169 2.94 -8.71 -9.72
CA ALA A 169 3.79 -9.47 -10.64
C ALA A 169 4.86 -10.33 -9.93
N GLY A 170 5.21 -10.01 -8.70
CA GLY A 170 6.23 -10.73 -7.91
C GLY A 170 5.63 -11.64 -6.83
N THR A 171 4.37 -12.08 -6.98
CA THR A 171 3.72 -13.02 -6.06
C THR A 171 4.10 -14.47 -6.39
N LEU A 172 4.04 -15.34 -5.38
CA LEU A 172 4.40 -16.76 -5.50
C LEU A 172 3.20 -17.70 -5.47
N ARG A 173 2.00 -17.18 -5.19
CA ARG A 173 0.79 -17.98 -5.02
C ARG A 173 -0.40 -17.42 -5.80
N PRO A 174 -1.39 -18.27 -6.13
CA PRO A 174 -2.64 -17.81 -6.73
C PRO A 174 -3.34 -16.75 -5.87
N VAL A 175 -3.96 -15.77 -6.55
CA VAL A 175 -4.62 -14.61 -5.91
C VAL A 175 -5.61 -15.04 -4.83
N LYS A 176 -6.44 -16.06 -5.11
CA LYS A 176 -7.45 -16.57 -4.16
C LYS A 176 -6.82 -17.07 -2.85
N GLU A 177 -5.71 -17.80 -2.94
CA GLU A 177 -5.01 -18.31 -1.76
C GLU A 177 -4.33 -17.18 -0.98
N SER A 178 -3.69 -16.25 -1.69
CA SER A 178 -3.04 -15.09 -1.10
C SER A 178 -4.05 -14.18 -0.40
N THR A 179 -5.22 -13.93 -1.02
CA THR A 179 -6.32 -13.18 -0.41
C THR A 179 -6.79 -13.84 0.88
N ALA A 180 -7.05 -15.15 0.86
CA ALA A 180 -7.48 -15.88 2.05
C ALA A 180 -6.42 -15.84 3.17
N SER A 181 -5.15 -15.85 2.82
CA SER A 181 -4.05 -15.74 3.79
C SER A 181 -3.97 -14.35 4.40
N VAL A 182 -4.11 -13.29 3.59
CA VAL A 182 -4.15 -11.90 4.08
C VAL A 182 -5.37 -11.67 4.97
N GLU A 183 -6.54 -12.20 4.63
CA GLU A 183 -7.73 -12.07 5.47
C GLU A 183 -7.56 -12.77 6.84
N ARG A 184 -6.93 -13.96 6.87
CA ARG A 184 -6.59 -14.62 8.15
C ARG A 184 -5.62 -13.76 8.96
N PHE A 185 -4.57 -13.24 8.34
CA PHE A 185 -3.58 -12.39 8.98
C PHE A 185 -4.18 -11.08 9.50
N LYS A 186 -5.08 -10.46 8.73
CA LYS A 186 -5.86 -9.30 9.12
C LYS A 186 -6.69 -9.58 10.38
N ASN A 187 -7.43 -10.69 10.39
CA ASN A 187 -8.32 -11.06 11.49
C ASN A 187 -7.56 -11.52 12.75
N ALA A 188 -6.29 -11.88 12.63
CA ALA A 188 -5.41 -12.21 13.74
C ALA A 188 -4.67 -11.00 14.34
N ALA A 189 -4.97 -9.77 13.89
CA ALA A 189 -4.37 -8.58 14.47
C ALA A 189 -4.84 -8.33 15.90
N SER A 190 -3.95 -7.85 16.76
CA SER A 190 -4.24 -7.47 18.14
C SER A 190 -5.22 -6.31 18.25
N SER A 191 -5.18 -5.37 17.27
CA SER A 191 -6.17 -4.31 17.09
C SER A 191 -6.62 -4.24 15.63
N MET A 192 -7.91 -4.02 15.41
CA MET A 192 -8.45 -3.81 14.07
C MET A 192 -8.28 -2.37 13.59
N SER A 193 -8.39 -1.39 14.48
CA SER A 193 -8.45 0.03 14.14
C SER A 193 -7.11 0.60 13.69
N THR A 194 -7.14 1.40 12.63
CA THR A 194 -5.99 2.20 12.19
C THR A 194 -5.71 3.37 13.12
N THR A 195 -6.74 3.87 13.81
CA THR A 195 -6.65 5.02 14.72
C THR A 195 -6.08 4.67 16.08
N GLU A 196 -5.94 3.37 16.40
CA GLU A 196 -5.31 2.86 17.62
C GLU A 196 -3.82 2.52 17.45
N SER A 197 -3.25 2.80 16.29
CA SER A 197 -1.84 2.50 16.02
C SER A 197 -0.91 3.30 16.96
N PRO A 198 0.04 2.63 17.63
CA PRO A 198 1.03 3.32 18.48
C PRO A 198 1.93 4.28 17.70
N TYR A 199 1.96 4.15 16.38
CA TYR A 199 2.77 5.00 15.49
C TYR A 199 2.05 6.26 15.01
N LEU A 200 0.76 6.43 15.31
CA LEU A 200 -0.03 7.56 14.80
C LEU A 200 0.57 8.92 15.18
N GLY A 201 1.04 9.04 16.41
CA GLY A 201 1.68 10.27 16.89
C GLY A 201 2.99 10.62 16.16
N ARG A 202 3.64 9.63 15.55
CA ARG A 202 4.93 9.80 14.84
C ARG A 202 4.76 10.23 13.38
N LEU A 203 3.55 10.18 12.83
CA LEU A 203 3.32 10.57 11.43
C LEU A 203 3.68 12.04 11.19
N LYS A 204 3.37 12.92 12.12
CA LYS A 204 3.71 14.36 12.04
C LYS A 204 5.22 14.59 11.82
N ASP A 205 6.05 13.71 12.34
CA ASP A 205 7.51 13.82 12.27
C ASP A 205 8.09 13.48 10.89
N VAL A 206 7.35 12.80 10.03
CA VAL A 206 7.81 12.32 8.73
C VAL A 206 7.13 13.00 7.55
N GLU A 207 6.02 13.73 7.77
CA GLU A 207 5.30 14.48 6.73
C GLU A 207 5.97 15.81 6.37
N GLU A 208 6.76 16.41 7.26
CA GLU A 208 7.36 17.75 7.08
C GLU A 208 8.43 17.87 5.97
N LYS A 209 8.66 16.84 5.16
CA LYS A 209 9.65 16.84 4.06
C LYS A 209 9.04 16.80 2.67
N CYS A 210 7.77 17.19 2.52
CA CYS A 210 7.14 17.31 1.19
C CYS A 210 7.23 18.73 0.64
#